data_adff36321d77645cb27a12f2188b4ced
#
_entry.id   adff36321d77645cb27a12f2188b4ced
#
_cell.length_a   1.000
_cell.length_b   1.000
_cell.length_c   1.000
_cell.angle_alpha   90.00
_cell.angle_beta   90.00
_cell.angle_gamma   90.00
#
_symmetry.space_group_name_H-M   'P 1'
#
loop_
_entity.id
_entity.type
_entity.pdbx_description
1 polymer ?
#
loop_
_entity_poly.entity_id
_entity_poly.type
_entity_poly.pdbx_seq_one_letter_code
_entity_poly.pdbx_strand_id
1 'polypeptide(L)' 'MTKMTSVEEKLIGRISTQLTRAVEEADQAYEFAPSSYTAGALNALLSAQELVRELANASGCRRD' A
#
# COMPACT_ATOMS: atom_id res chain seq x y z
N MET A 1 8.71 -10.36 -21.21
CA MET A 1 8.11 -9.81 -20.04
C MET A 1 7.05 -10.74 -19.48
N THR A 2 7.04 -10.91 -18.19
CA THR A 2 6.17 -11.88 -17.55
C THR A 2 4.89 -11.21 -17.08
N LYS A 3 3.78 -11.84 -17.40
CA LYS A 3 2.49 -11.37 -16.94
C LYS A 3 2.17 -11.92 -15.58
N MET A 4 1.49 -11.13 -14.78
CA MET A 4 1.05 -11.63 -13.49
C MET A 4 -0.06 -12.64 -13.69
N THR A 5 -0.09 -13.65 -12.84
CA THR A 5 -1.18 -14.62 -12.84
C THR A 5 -2.39 -14.00 -12.15
N SER A 6 -3.54 -14.65 -12.30
CA SER A 6 -4.75 -14.22 -11.60
C SER A 6 -4.56 -14.19 -10.10
N VAL A 7 -3.83 -15.18 -9.59
CA VAL A 7 -3.59 -15.27 -8.14
C VAL A 7 -2.78 -14.07 -7.69
N GLU A 8 -1.73 -13.74 -8.45
CA GLU A 8 -0.88 -12.62 -8.10
C GLU A 8 -1.65 -11.32 -8.12
N GLU A 9 -2.50 -11.14 -9.13
CA GLU A 9 -3.29 -9.93 -9.21
C GLU A 9 -4.25 -9.81 -8.03
N LYS A 10 -4.86 -10.91 -7.63
CA LYS A 10 -5.74 -10.90 -6.49
C LYS A 10 -4.99 -10.57 -5.21
N LEU A 11 -3.81 -11.13 -5.05
CA LEU A 11 -3.01 -10.87 -3.87
C LEU A 11 -2.60 -9.40 -3.79
N ILE A 12 -2.18 -8.84 -4.91
CA ILE A 12 -1.81 -7.43 -4.92
C ILE A 12 -3.02 -6.56 -4.61
N GLY A 13 -4.18 -6.90 -5.14
CA GLY A 13 -5.39 -6.17 -4.83
C GLY A 13 -5.74 -6.21 -3.36
N ARG A 14 -5.60 -7.39 -2.74
CA ARG A 14 -5.88 -7.52 -1.32
C ARG A 14 -4.88 -6.73 -0.48
N ILE A 15 -3.60 -6.80 -0.85
CA ILE A 15 -2.58 -6.04 -0.14
C ILE A 15 -2.86 -4.55 -0.25
N SER A 16 -3.22 -4.08 -1.44
CA SER A 16 -3.53 -2.67 -1.64
C SER A 16 -4.71 -2.24 -0.76
N THR A 17 -5.74 -3.06 -0.69
CA THR A 17 -6.91 -2.75 0.13
C THR A 17 -6.53 -2.70 1.60
N GLN A 18 -5.75 -3.67 2.05
CA GLN A 18 -5.32 -3.70 3.44
C GLN A 18 -4.45 -2.51 3.79
N LEU A 19 -3.55 -2.15 2.88
CA LEU A 19 -2.68 -0.99 3.11
C LEU A 19 -3.46 0.30 3.15
N THR A 20 -4.45 0.46 2.28
CA THR A 20 -5.28 1.65 2.29
C THR A 20 -5.99 1.79 3.62
N ARG A 21 -6.54 0.68 4.12
CA ARG A 21 -7.21 0.71 5.41
C ARG A 21 -6.25 1.01 6.54
N ALA A 22 -5.05 0.42 6.49
CA ALA A 22 -4.05 0.67 7.51
C ALA A 22 -3.61 2.12 7.51
N VAL A 23 -3.47 2.71 6.32
CA VAL A 23 -3.11 4.12 6.22
C VAL A 23 -4.18 5.00 6.84
N GLU A 24 -5.44 4.68 6.58
CA GLU A 24 -6.54 5.46 7.16
C GLU A 24 -6.55 5.37 8.67
N GLU A 25 -6.30 4.18 9.19
CA GLU A 25 -6.26 4.01 10.64
C GLU A 25 -5.07 4.74 11.25
N ALA A 26 -3.93 4.69 10.58
CA ALA A 26 -2.75 5.39 11.08
C ALA A 26 -2.95 6.89 11.03
N ASP A 27 -3.62 7.37 9.99
CA ASP A 27 -3.91 8.79 9.88
C ASP A 27 -4.81 9.26 11.01
N GLN A 28 -5.83 8.47 11.32
CA GLN A 28 -6.72 8.80 12.42
C GLN A 28 -5.98 8.78 13.75
N ALA A 29 -5.11 7.80 13.94
CA ALA A 29 -4.33 7.73 15.17
C ALA A 29 -3.43 8.95 15.30
N TYR A 30 -2.84 9.39 14.21
CA TYR A 30 -1.98 10.55 14.22
C TYR A 30 -2.77 11.81 14.57
N GLU A 31 -3.96 11.96 14.01
CA GLU A 31 -4.81 13.11 14.32
C GLU A 31 -5.25 13.11 15.76
N PHE A 32 -5.55 11.93 16.29
CA PHE A 32 -6.04 11.81 17.65
C PHE A 32 -4.92 12.02 18.65
N ALA A 33 -3.76 11.47 18.40
CA ALA A 33 -2.61 11.56 19.31
C ALA A 33 -1.33 11.70 18.52
N PRO A 34 -1.04 12.89 18.01
CA PRO A 34 0.18 13.09 17.22
C PRO A 34 1.43 12.80 18.04
N SER A 35 2.31 12.01 17.46
CA SER A 35 3.57 11.68 18.10
C SER A 35 4.54 11.20 17.04
N SER A 36 5.81 11.08 17.42
CA SER A 36 6.80 10.54 16.50
C SER A 36 6.44 9.13 16.09
N TYR A 37 5.88 8.38 16.99
CA TYR A 37 5.51 7.00 16.73
C TYR A 37 4.41 6.92 15.67
N THR A 38 3.33 7.70 15.85
CA THR A 38 2.24 7.65 14.90
C THR A 38 2.63 8.23 13.56
N ALA A 39 3.46 9.28 13.57
CA ALA A 39 3.96 9.85 12.32
C ALA A 39 4.82 8.84 11.57
N GLY A 40 5.69 8.12 12.29
CA GLY A 40 6.54 7.12 11.68
C GLY A 40 5.74 5.98 11.10
N ALA A 41 4.71 5.54 11.81
CA ALA A 41 3.86 4.46 11.33
C ALA A 41 3.13 4.87 10.05
N LEU A 42 2.62 6.10 10.02
CA LEU A 42 1.93 6.59 8.84
C LEU A 42 2.87 6.66 7.65
N ASN A 43 4.07 7.19 7.86
CA ASN A 43 5.05 7.28 6.78
C ASN A 43 5.45 5.91 6.26
N ALA A 44 5.64 4.95 7.15
CA ALA A 44 6.01 3.60 6.73
C ALA A 44 4.91 2.97 5.88
N LEU A 45 3.67 3.19 6.26
CA LEU A 45 2.54 2.64 5.51
C LEU A 45 2.40 3.30 4.15
N LEU A 46 2.63 4.60 4.08
CA LEU A 46 2.56 5.29 2.80
C LEU A 46 3.67 4.81 1.86
N SER A 47 4.86 4.59 2.41
CA SER A 47 5.96 4.06 1.61
C SER A 47 5.64 2.65 1.10
N ALA A 48 5.05 1.82 1.94
CA ALA A 48 4.67 0.47 1.54
C ALA A 48 3.62 0.51 0.43
N GLN A 49 2.69 1.43 0.54
CA GLN A 49 1.65 1.58 -0.46
C GLN A 49 2.25 1.94 -1.81
N GLU A 50 3.24 2.81 -1.79
CA GLU A 50 3.91 3.20 -3.02
C GLU A 50 4.68 2.05 -3.63
N LEU A 51 5.34 1.24 -2.81
CA LEU A 51 6.08 0.09 -3.29
C LEU A 51 5.15 -0.92 -3.96
N VAL A 52 3.98 -1.14 -3.38
CA VAL A 52 3.01 -2.05 -3.97
C VAL A 52 2.54 -1.52 -5.32
N ARG A 53 2.33 -0.22 -5.41
CA ARG A 53 1.93 0.38 -6.68
C ARG A 53 3.01 0.22 -7.74
N GLU A 54 4.26 0.42 -7.35
CA GLU A 54 5.36 0.24 -8.29
C GLU A 54 5.48 -1.21 -8.74
N LEU A 55 5.29 -2.13 -7.80
CA LEU A 55 5.34 -3.54 -8.12
C LEU A 55 4.27 -3.91 -9.14
N ALA A 56 3.06 -3.43 -8.94
CA ALA A 56 1.98 -3.70 -9.86
C ALA A 56 2.29 -3.16 -11.25
N ASN A 57 2.84 -1.96 -11.32
CA ASN A 57 3.19 -1.37 -12.59
C ASN A 57 4.31 -2.15 -13.28
N ALA A 58 5.32 -2.53 -12.52
CA ALA A 58 6.46 -3.23 -13.08
C ALA A 58 6.08 -4.63 -13.55
N SER A 59 5.06 -5.21 -12.96
CA SER A 59 4.66 -6.57 -13.30
C SER A 59 3.69 -6.64 -14.47
N GLY A 60 3.43 -5.52 -15.11
CA GLY A 60 2.60 -5.54 -16.31
C GLY A 60 1.13 -5.31 -16.05
N CYS A 61 0.76 -4.92 -14.87
CA CYS A 61 -0.61 -4.56 -14.61
C CYS A 61 -0.99 -3.26 -15.26
N ARG A 62 -0.01 -2.45 -15.56
CA ARG A 62 -0.33 -1.18 -16.15
C ARG A 62 -0.70 -1.37 -17.60
N ARG A 63 -1.49 -0.48 -18.09
CA ARG A 63 -1.87 -0.48 -19.46
C ARG A 63 -1.20 0.61 -20.20
N ASP A 64 -1.01 0.39 -21.42
CA ASP A 64 -0.43 1.43 -22.24
C ASP A 64 -1.36 2.01 -23.16
#